data_d73ae17feac6c4956ec7e7aac2cd95d0
#
_entry.id   d73ae17feac6c4956ec7e7aac2cd95d0
#
_cell.length_a   1.000
_cell.length_b   1.000
_cell.length_c   1.000
_cell.angle_alpha   90.00
_cell.angle_beta   90.00
_cell.angle_gamma   90.00
#
_symmetry.space_group_name_H-M   'P 1'
#
loop_
_entity.id
_entity.type
_entity.pdbx_description
1 polymer ?
#
loop_
_entity_poly.entity_id
_entity_poly.type
_entity_poly.pdbx_seq_one_letter_code
_entity_poly.pdbx_strand_id
1 'polypeptide(L)'
;MNTTYEECIRACLECMEACNTCYDACLKEEDLKMMASCIRIDRECADICAFAAKAMQSNSPFAHQICQLCADICEACGNECKKHDHEHCQKCAEVCFKCAEACRKMSA
;
A
#
# COMPACT_ATOMS: atom_id res chain seq x y z
N MET A 1 7.66 -17.87 13.21
CA MET A 1 7.51 -17.08 11.99
C MET A 1 8.84 -16.47 11.61
N ASN A 2 9.05 -16.33 10.33
CA ASN A 2 10.27 -15.76 9.75
C ASN A 2 10.32 -14.26 10.01
N THR A 3 11.48 -13.72 10.43
CA THR A 3 11.66 -12.30 10.71
C THR A 3 11.30 -11.43 9.52
N THR A 4 11.61 -11.89 8.30
CA THR A 4 11.29 -11.17 7.08
C THR A 4 9.78 -11.04 6.89
N TYR A 5 9.04 -12.09 7.22
CA TYR A 5 7.58 -12.04 7.20
C TYR A 5 7.06 -11.01 8.20
N GLU A 6 7.61 -11.00 9.39
CA GLU A 6 7.17 -10.04 10.42
C GLU A 6 7.36 -8.60 9.94
N GLU A 7 8.50 -8.29 9.34
CA GLU A 7 8.79 -6.95 8.82
C GLU A 7 7.82 -6.59 7.70
N CYS A 8 7.59 -7.52 6.77
CA CYS A 8 6.71 -7.28 5.64
C CYS A 8 5.25 -7.15 6.08
N ILE A 9 4.81 -7.99 7.02
CA ILE A 9 3.45 -7.88 7.58
C ILE A 9 3.25 -6.49 8.18
N ARG A 10 4.21 -6.02 8.96
CA ARG A 10 4.12 -4.69 9.57
C ARG A 10 4.06 -3.59 8.52
N ALA A 11 4.90 -3.70 7.50
CA ALA A 11 4.91 -2.72 6.40
C ALA A 11 3.58 -2.70 5.67
N CYS A 12 2.99 -3.87 5.42
CA CYS A 12 1.69 -3.96 4.76
C CYS A 12 0.58 -3.35 5.60
N LEU A 13 0.58 -3.60 6.92
CA LEU A 13 -0.44 -3.04 7.80
C LEU A 13 -0.30 -1.52 7.92
N GLU A 14 0.91 -0.99 7.97
CA GLU A 14 1.15 0.45 7.97
C GLU A 14 0.68 1.09 6.66
N CYS A 15 0.94 0.42 5.55
CA CYS A 15 0.54 0.91 4.24
C CYS A 15 -0.99 0.89 4.09
N MET A 16 -1.64 -0.17 4.56
CA MET A 16 -3.10 -0.24 4.60
C MET A 16 -3.68 0.96 5.34
N GLU A 17 -3.15 1.25 6.52
CA GLU A 17 -3.60 2.37 7.33
C GLU A 17 -3.39 3.70 6.62
N ALA A 18 -2.20 3.90 6.05
CA ALA A 18 -1.89 5.13 5.33
C ALA A 18 -2.80 5.34 4.12
N CYS A 19 -3.06 4.27 3.36
CA CYS A 19 -3.94 4.34 2.20
C CYS A 19 -5.40 4.61 2.60
N ASN A 20 -5.85 4.01 3.68
CA ASN A 20 -7.21 4.28 4.19
C ASN A 20 -7.34 5.74 4.64
N THR A 21 -6.34 6.26 5.32
CA THR A 21 -6.33 7.66 5.79
C THR A 21 -6.29 8.62 4.60
N CYS A 22 -5.44 8.34 3.61
CA CYS A 22 -5.35 9.18 2.41
C CYS A 22 -6.64 9.13 1.61
N TYR A 23 -7.24 7.96 1.47
CA TYR A 23 -8.53 7.77 0.80
C TYR A 23 -9.59 8.69 1.40
N ASP A 24 -9.75 8.66 2.71
CA ASP A 24 -10.73 9.48 3.40
C ASP A 24 -10.42 10.98 3.23
N ALA A 25 -9.16 11.36 3.38
CA ALA A 25 -8.75 12.75 3.22
C ALA A 25 -8.96 13.27 1.80
N CYS A 26 -8.68 12.43 0.80
CA CYS A 26 -8.90 12.79 -0.60
C CYS A 26 -10.37 13.10 -0.89
N LEU A 27 -11.28 12.35 -0.26
CA LEU A 27 -12.73 12.57 -0.45
C LEU A 27 -13.20 13.90 0.11
N LYS A 28 -12.40 14.52 0.97
CA LYS A 28 -12.73 15.83 1.59
C LYS A 28 -12.11 17.01 0.83
N GLU A 29 -11.31 16.75 -0.19
CA GLU A 29 -10.72 17.82 -0.99
C GLU A 29 -11.77 18.44 -1.91
N GLU A 30 -11.57 19.71 -2.26
CA GLU A 30 -12.55 20.43 -3.08
C GLU A 30 -12.64 19.88 -4.50
N ASP A 31 -11.51 19.54 -5.12
CA ASP A 31 -11.47 19.05 -6.50
C ASP A 31 -11.40 17.54 -6.52
N LEU A 32 -12.56 16.91 -6.46
CA LEU A 32 -12.65 15.44 -6.46
C LEU A 32 -12.18 14.81 -7.77
N LYS A 33 -12.36 15.52 -8.88
CA LYS A 33 -11.90 15.00 -10.17
C LYS A 33 -10.38 14.85 -10.21
N MET A 34 -9.69 15.85 -9.65
CA MET A 34 -8.23 15.79 -9.55
C MET A 34 -7.78 14.64 -8.68
N MET A 35 -8.56 14.31 -7.66
CA MET A 35 -8.21 13.27 -6.69
C MET A 35 -8.66 11.87 -7.10
N ALA A 36 -9.42 11.75 -8.18
CA ALA A 36 -10.07 10.46 -8.53
C ALA A 36 -9.10 9.29 -8.67
N SER A 37 -7.98 9.48 -9.34
CA SER A 37 -6.99 8.41 -9.52
C SER A 37 -6.35 8.01 -8.21
N CYS A 38 -6.07 8.99 -7.34
CA CYS A 38 -5.50 8.75 -6.03
C CYS A 38 -6.50 7.96 -5.16
N ILE A 39 -7.77 8.36 -5.20
CA ILE A 39 -8.84 7.69 -4.45
C ILE A 39 -8.93 6.22 -4.83
N ARG A 40 -8.95 5.94 -6.13
CA ARG A 40 -9.06 4.56 -6.63
C ARG A 40 -7.88 3.69 -6.24
N ILE A 41 -6.67 4.21 -6.41
CA ILE A 41 -5.48 3.41 -6.14
C ILE A 41 -5.26 3.23 -4.64
N ASP A 42 -5.63 4.23 -3.82
CA ASP A 42 -5.58 4.10 -2.35
C ASP A 42 -6.44 2.93 -1.90
N ARG A 43 -7.64 2.80 -2.49
CA ARG A 43 -8.55 1.72 -2.13
C ARG A 43 -7.97 0.37 -2.49
N GLU A 44 -7.48 0.24 -3.69
CA GLU A 44 -6.89 -1.02 -4.16
C GLU A 44 -5.64 -1.38 -3.37
N CYS A 45 -4.79 -0.39 -3.09
CA CYS A 45 -3.56 -0.60 -2.33
C CYS A 45 -3.86 -1.06 -0.90
N ALA A 46 -4.82 -0.41 -0.23
CA ALA A 46 -5.23 -0.82 1.11
C ALA A 46 -5.71 -2.26 1.12
N ASP A 47 -6.49 -2.64 0.12
CA ASP A 47 -7.06 -3.99 0.03
C ASP A 47 -5.97 -5.05 -0.19
N ILE A 48 -5.03 -4.81 -1.11
CA ILE A 48 -3.98 -5.79 -1.37
C ILE A 48 -3.02 -5.89 -0.17
N CYS A 49 -2.76 -4.78 0.53
CA CYS A 49 -1.91 -4.80 1.71
C CYS A 49 -2.52 -5.66 2.82
N ALA A 50 -3.83 -5.53 3.03
CA ALA A 50 -4.55 -6.35 4.02
C ALA A 50 -4.47 -7.82 3.64
N PHE A 51 -4.67 -8.13 2.37
CA PHE A 51 -4.62 -9.51 1.89
C PHE A 51 -3.22 -10.10 1.99
N ALA A 52 -2.20 -9.32 1.64
CA ALA A 52 -0.80 -9.77 1.75
C ALA A 52 -0.43 -10.08 3.20
N ALA A 53 -0.83 -9.21 4.13
CA ALA A 53 -0.57 -9.44 5.56
C ALA A 53 -1.22 -10.74 6.01
N LYS A 54 -2.48 -10.95 5.64
CA LYS A 54 -3.21 -12.17 5.97
C LYS A 54 -2.55 -13.42 5.38
N ALA A 55 -2.14 -13.33 4.11
CA ALA A 55 -1.49 -14.46 3.44
C ALA A 55 -0.20 -14.88 4.13
N MET A 56 0.61 -13.90 4.57
CA MET A 56 1.84 -14.19 5.29
C MET A 56 1.56 -14.76 6.68
N GLN A 57 0.57 -14.19 7.37
CA GLN A 57 0.20 -14.64 8.71
C GLN A 57 -0.33 -16.07 8.71
N SER A 58 -1.00 -16.48 7.66
CA SER A 58 -1.58 -17.81 7.54
C SER A 58 -0.67 -18.80 6.81
N ASN A 59 0.56 -18.39 6.47
CA ASN A 59 1.52 -19.21 5.72
C ASN A 59 0.95 -19.73 4.41
N SER A 60 0.29 -18.86 3.66
CA SER A 60 -0.29 -19.23 2.37
C SER A 60 0.82 -19.69 1.40
N PRO A 61 0.59 -20.78 0.63
CA PRO A 61 1.54 -21.18 -0.40
C PRO A 61 1.63 -20.15 -1.53
N PHE A 62 0.72 -19.17 -1.58
CA PHE A 62 0.72 -18.10 -2.57
C PHE A 62 1.30 -16.80 -2.04
N ALA A 63 1.87 -16.80 -0.83
CA ALA A 63 2.35 -15.56 -0.20
C ALA A 63 3.34 -14.79 -1.07
N HIS A 64 4.26 -15.48 -1.73
CA HIS A 64 5.25 -14.82 -2.59
C HIS A 64 4.59 -14.08 -3.76
N GLN A 65 3.66 -14.73 -4.47
CA GLN A 65 2.96 -14.11 -5.59
C GLN A 65 2.10 -12.93 -5.13
N ILE A 66 1.44 -13.09 -3.97
CA ILE A 66 0.61 -12.03 -3.40
C ILE A 66 1.47 -10.84 -3.01
N CYS A 67 2.63 -11.08 -2.39
CA CYS A 67 3.55 -10.00 -2.02
C CYS A 67 4.11 -9.29 -3.25
N GLN A 68 4.38 -10.02 -4.32
CA GLN A 68 4.85 -9.40 -5.56
C GLN A 68 3.78 -8.49 -6.15
N LEU A 69 2.53 -8.94 -6.19
CA LEU A 69 1.42 -8.11 -6.64
C LEU A 69 1.23 -6.90 -5.73
N CYS A 70 1.34 -7.12 -4.42
CA CYS A 70 1.26 -6.03 -3.44
C CYS A 70 2.33 -4.98 -3.72
N ALA A 71 3.58 -5.41 -3.99
CA ALA A 71 4.66 -4.49 -4.32
C ALA A 71 4.34 -3.64 -5.55
N ASP A 72 3.80 -4.27 -6.61
CA ASP A 72 3.44 -3.57 -7.83
C ASP A 72 2.36 -2.52 -7.58
N ILE A 73 1.33 -2.87 -6.81
CA ILE A 73 0.22 -1.95 -6.51
C ILE A 73 0.71 -0.84 -5.59
N CYS A 74 1.52 -1.15 -4.58
CA CYS A 74 2.09 -0.14 -3.68
C CYS A 74 2.95 0.86 -4.44
N GLU A 75 3.74 0.39 -5.39
CA GLU A 75 4.57 1.27 -6.22
C GLU A 75 3.69 2.19 -7.07
N ALA A 76 2.64 1.64 -7.68
CA ALA A 76 1.69 2.43 -8.47
C ALA A 76 0.99 3.48 -7.59
N CYS A 77 0.58 3.08 -6.39
CA CYS A 77 -0.06 3.99 -5.45
C CYS A 77 0.89 5.11 -5.03
N GLY A 78 2.14 4.76 -4.71
CA GLY A 78 3.14 5.74 -4.36
C GLY A 78 3.38 6.74 -5.48
N ASN A 79 3.47 6.24 -6.72
CA ASN A 79 3.68 7.10 -7.89
C ASN A 79 2.51 8.04 -8.13
N GLU A 80 1.28 7.59 -7.91
CA GLU A 80 0.11 8.44 -8.07
C GLU A 80 0.04 9.48 -6.94
N CYS A 81 0.21 9.03 -5.70
CA CYS A 81 0.11 9.92 -4.53
C CYS A 81 1.14 11.04 -4.56
N LYS A 82 2.37 10.76 -4.99
CA LYS A 82 3.42 11.78 -4.99
C LYS A 82 3.16 12.92 -5.99
N LYS A 83 2.23 12.73 -6.92
CA LYS A 83 1.85 13.78 -7.89
C LYS A 83 1.00 14.87 -7.24
N HIS A 84 0.44 14.60 -6.07
CA HIS A 84 -0.45 15.54 -5.37
C HIS A 84 0.29 16.21 -4.23
N ASP A 85 0.13 17.54 -4.13
CA ASP A 85 0.87 18.34 -3.14
C ASP A 85 0.34 18.23 -1.71
N HIS A 86 -0.83 17.64 -1.53
CA HIS A 86 -1.42 17.49 -0.19
C HIS A 86 -0.52 16.66 0.70
N GLU A 87 -0.39 17.08 1.96
CA GLU A 87 0.45 16.40 2.93
C GLU A 87 0.08 14.92 3.10
N HIS A 88 -1.21 14.63 3.15
CA HIS A 88 -1.65 13.23 3.29
C HIS A 88 -1.27 12.36 2.10
N CYS A 89 -1.21 12.95 0.90
CA CYS A 89 -0.79 12.22 -0.30
C CYS A 89 0.72 11.97 -0.27
N GLN A 90 1.51 12.97 0.12
CA GLN A 90 2.96 12.82 0.20
C GLN A 90 3.34 11.76 1.24
N LYS A 91 2.68 11.78 2.37
CA LYS A 91 2.91 10.81 3.43
C LYS A 91 2.52 9.40 2.99
N CYS A 92 1.39 9.27 2.31
CA CYS A 92 0.93 7.99 1.78
C CYS A 92 1.94 7.43 0.77
N ALA A 93 2.46 8.28 -0.12
CA ALA A 93 3.46 7.87 -1.10
C ALA A 93 4.70 7.27 -0.42
N GLU A 94 5.19 7.93 0.62
CA GLU A 94 6.35 7.48 1.38
C GLU A 94 6.14 6.08 1.95
N VAL A 95 5.00 5.86 2.59
CA VAL A 95 4.67 4.56 3.19
C VAL A 95 4.46 3.49 2.12
N CYS A 96 3.84 3.85 0.99
CA CYS A 96 3.64 2.94 -0.12
C CYS A 96 4.97 2.44 -0.69
N PHE A 97 5.94 3.33 -0.85
CA PHE A 97 7.25 2.94 -1.38
C PHE A 97 8.00 2.03 -0.40
N LYS A 98 7.89 2.28 0.89
CA LYS A 98 8.48 1.40 1.92
C LYS A 98 7.86 0.02 1.87
N CYS A 99 6.55 -0.05 1.71
CA CYS A 99 5.84 -1.32 1.63
C CYS A 99 6.24 -2.08 0.36
N ALA A 100 6.35 -1.39 -0.76
CA ALA A 100 6.79 -2.01 -2.01
C ALA A 100 8.17 -2.65 -1.84
N GLU A 101 9.10 -1.93 -1.20
CA GLU A 101 10.44 -2.45 -0.95
C GLU A 101 10.40 -3.71 -0.08
N ALA A 102 9.63 -3.67 1.01
CA ALA A 102 9.50 -4.82 1.90
C ALA A 102 8.92 -6.04 1.19
N CYS A 103 7.89 -5.81 0.36
CA CYS A 103 7.25 -6.88 -0.39
C CYS A 103 8.17 -7.48 -1.45
N ARG A 104 9.01 -6.67 -2.09
CA ARG A 104 9.95 -7.17 -3.09
C ARG A 104 11.00 -8.08 -2.48
N LYS A 105 11.40 -7.84 -1.24
CA LYS A 105 12.31 -8.74 -0.53
C LYS A 105 11.69 -10.13 -0.34
N MET A 106 10.36 -10.19 -0.23
CA MET A 106 9.64 -11.45 -0.05
C MET A 106 9.50 -12.26 -1.32
N SER A 107 9.57 -11.61 -2.49
CA SER A 107 9.40 -12.27 -3.77
C SER A 107 10.73 -12.53 -4.49
N ALA A 108 11.82 -12.13 -3.86
CA ALA A 108 13.16 -12.33 -4.44
C ALA A 108 13.65 -13.78 -4.29
#